data_12c5993752f066c3203dfcbbca430f77
#
_entry.id   12c5993752f066c3203dfcbbca430f77
#
_cell.length_a   1.000
_cell.length_b   1.000
_cell.length_c   1.000
_cell.angle_alpha   90.00
_cell.angle_beta   90.00
_cell.angle_gamma   90.00
#
_symmetry.space_group_name_H-M   'P 1'
#
loop_
_entity.id
_entity.type
_entity.pdbx_description
1 polymer ?
#
loop_
_entity_poly.entity_id
_entity_poly.type
_entity_poly.pdbx_seq_one_letter_code
_entity_poly.pdbx_strand_id
1 'polypeptide(L)' 'MLENQRTLTIGQAADQLGVSPGWLRFGERLGSLPLARRTHSGWRYYTPEDIDRLRRLGVGERKRRVESSDE' A
#
# COMPACT_ATOMS: atom_id res chain seq x y z
N MET A 1 10.45 18.11 -11.51
CA MET A 1 10.73 17.03 -12.03
C MET A 1 11.08 15.91 -11.14
N LEU A 2 11.95 16.12 -10.30
CA LEU A 2 12.29 15.10 -9.46
C LEU A 2 11.25 14.76 -8.50
N GLU A 3 10.43 15.69 -8.14
CA GLU A 3 9.44 15.42 -7.22
C GLU A 3 8.47 14.44 -7.76
N ASN A 4 8.46 14.26 -9.01
CA ASN A 4 7.62 13.30 -9.58
C ASN A 4 8.05 11.95 -9.24
N GLN A 5 9.23 11.85 -8.75
CA GLN A 5 9.75 10.61 -8.44
C GLN A 5 9.44 10.18 -7.07
N ARG A 6 8.44 10.66 -6.48
CA ARG A 6 8.09 10.25 -5.20
C ARG A 6 7.45 8.91 -5.24
N THR A 7 8.19 7.90 -5.59
CA THR A 7 7.68 6.55 -5.57
C THR A 7 8.06 5.92 -4.24
N LEU A 8 7.26 5.00 -3.80
CA LEU A 8 7.48 4.33 -2.55
C LEU A 8 7.67 2.85 -2.80
N THR A 9 8.56 2.23 -2.03
CA THR A 9 8.68 0.77 -2.11
C THR A 9 7.46 0.18 -1.42
N ILE A 10 7.28 -1.12 -1.56
CA ILE A 10 6.14 -1.75 -0.91
C ILE A 10 6.26 -1.62 0.60
N GLY A 11 7.49 -1.64 1.13
CA GLY A 11 7.66 -1.43 2.55
C GLY A 11 7.27 -0.05 3.00
N GLN A 12 7.66 0.94 2.22
CA GLN A 12 7.30 2.32 2.55
C GLN A 12 5.80 2.55 2.42
N ALA A 13 5.21 1.97 1.40
CA ALA A 13 3.77 2.12 1.19
C ALA A 13 3.01 1.47 2.33
N ALA A 14 3.44 0.28 2.72
CA ALA A 14 2.77 -0.42 3.80
C ALA A 14 2.86 0.39 5.10
N ASP A 15 4.01 0.98 5.32
CA ASP A 15 4.22 1.78 6.50
C ASP A 15 3.26 2.97 6.51
N GLN A 16 3.10 3.63 5.40
CA GLN A 16 2.19 4.76 5.32
C GLN A 16 0.74 4.34 5.50
N LEU A 17 0.41 3.16 5.05
CA LEU A 17 -0.95 2.67 5.14
C LEU A 17 -1.23 1.95 6.45
N GLY A 18 -0.21 1.70 7.24
CA GLY A 18 -0.41 1.04 8.52
C GLY A 18 -0.65 -0.45 8.40
N VAL A 19 -0.13 -1.07 7.37
CA VAL A 19 -0.28 -2.50 7.18
C VAL A 19 1.09 -3.10 6.90
N SER A 20 1.18 -4.39 6.76
CA SER A 20 2.46 -5.01 6.47
C SER A 20 2.64 -5.17 4.97
N PRO A 21 3.87 -5.22 4.51
CA PRO A 21 4.10 -5.44 3.09
C PRO A 21 3.52 -6.78 2.62
N GLY A 22 3.57 -7.78 3.49
CA GLY A 22 3.00 -9.07 3.14
C GLY A 22 1.50 -8.99 2.93
N TRP A 23 0.84 -8.15 3.74
CA TRP A 23 -0.58 -7.97 3.61
C TRP A 23 -0.93 -7.37 2.24
N LEU A 24 -0.12 -6.42 1.79
CA LEU A 24 -0.34 -5.82 0.48
C LEU A 24 -0.14 -6.84 -0.63
N ARG A 25 0.90 -7.65 -0.51
CA ARG A 25 1.15 -8.67 -1.52
C ARG A 25 0.03 -9.71 -1.54
N PHE A 26 -0.45 -10.04 -0.37
CA PHE A 26 -1.52 -11.03 -0.26
C PHE A 26 -2.80 -10.50 -0.90
N GLY A 27 -3.14 -9.26 -0.63
CA GLY A 27 -4.32 -8.65 -1.22
C GLY A 27 -4.23 -8.55 -2.73
N GLU A 28 -3.03 -8.27 -3.21
CA GLU A 28 -2.81 -8.20 -4.64
C GLU A 28 -3.00 -9.58 -5.27
N ARG A 29 -2.47 -10.59 -4.62
CA ARG A 29 -2.58 -11.95 -5.14
C ARG A 29 -4.03 -12.41 -5.18
N LEU A 30 -4.80 -12.06 -4.17
CA LEU A 30 -6.19 -12.44 -4.12
C LEU A 30 -7.07 -11.64 -5.05
N GLY A 31 -6.55 -10.55 -5.59
CA GLY A 31 -7.35 -9.70 -6.44
C GLY A 31 -8.20 -8.72 -5.66
N SER A 32 -8.00 -8.62 -4.36
CA SER A 32 -8.73 -7.67 -3.55
C SER A 32 -8.19 -6.28 -3.70
N LEU A 33 -6.93 -6.16 -4.08
CA LEU A 33 -6.29 -4.87 -4.25
C LEU A 33 -5.77 -4.73 -5.67
N PRO A 34 -5.65 -3.50 -6.15
CA PRO A 34 -5.11 -3.30 -7.49
C PRO A 34 -3.68 -3.78 -7.56
N LEU A 35 -3.26 -4.15 -8.73
CA LEU A 35 -1.89 -4.59 -8.92
C LEU A 35 -0.94 -3.44 -8.73
N ALA A 36 0.18 -3.71 -8.08
CA ALA A 36 1.19 -2.69 -7.88
C ALA A 36 1.89 -2.40 -9.20
N ARG A 37 2.40 -1.19 -9.33
CA ARG A 37 3.21 -0.84 -10.48
C ARG A 37 4.55 -1.54 -10.31
N ARG A 38 5.21 -1.79 -11.42
CA ARG A 38 6.49 -2.45 -11.39
C ARG A 38 7.50 -1.64 -12.16
N THR A 39 8.72 -1.59 -11.66
CA THR A 39 9.78 -0.92 -12.38
C THR A 39 10.24 -1.81 -13.50
N HIS A 40 11.16 -1.29 -14.30
CA HIS A 40 11.75 -2.04 -15.36
C HIS A 40 12.36 -3.33 -14.86
N SER A 41 12.88 -3.32 -13.67
CA SER A 41 13.51 -4.48 -13.08
C SER A 41 12.54 -5.40 -12.37
N GLY A 42 11.28 -5.05 -12.33
CA GLY A 42 10.30 -5.92 -11.73
C GLY A 42 10.00 -5.64 -10.27
N TRP A 43 10.51 -4.54 -9.72
CA TRP A 43 10.25 -4.22 -8.33
C TRP A 43 8.92 -3.47 -8.20
N ARG A 44 8.18 -3.78 -7.16
CA ARG A 44 6.94 -3.07 -6.91
C ARG A 44 7.21 -1.67 -6.44
N TYR A 45 6.38 -0.74 -6.84
CA TYR A 45 6.46 0.60 -6.31
C TYR A 45 5.06 1.22 -6.30
N TYR A 46 4.90 2.27 -5.50
CA TYR A 46 3.61 2.92 -5.34
C TYR A 46 3.82 4.43 -5.46
N THR A 47 2.85 5.10 -6.04
CA THR A 47 2.89 6.57 -6.13
C THR A 47 1.97 7.11 -5.07
N PRO A 48 2.05 8.41 -4.77
CA PRO A 48 1.12 8.98 -3.80
C PRO A 48 -0.33 8.77 -4.19
N GLU A 49 -0.63 8.79 -5.48
CA GLU A 49 -1.97 8.55 -5.93
C GLU A 49 -2.39 7.13 -5.65
N ASP A 50 -1.47 6.21 -5.76
CA ASP A 50 -1.76 4.81 -5.46
C ASP A 50 -2.10 4.66 -3.99
N ILE A 51 -1.36 5.36 -3.13
CA ILE A 51 -1.61 5.30 -1.71
C ILE A 51 -3.00 5.84 -1.40
N ASP A 52 -3.37 6.93 -2.04
CA ASP A 52 -4.67 7.50 -1.86
C ASP A 52 -5.76 6.54 -2.26
N ARG A 53 -5.55 5.89 -3.39
CA ARG A 53 -6.53 4.94 -3.88
C ARG A 53 -6.70 3.79 -2.91
N LEU A 54 -5.60 3.29 -2.36
CA LEU A 54 -5.68 2.21 -1.41
C LEU A 54 -6.41 2.63 -0.15
N ARG A 55 -6.20 3.86 0.28
CA ARG A 55 -6.93 4.35 1.44
C ARG A 55 -8.42 4.43 1.18
N ARG A 56 -8.79 4.82 -0.01
CA ARG A 56 -10.19 4.89 -0.37
C ARG A 56 -10.82 3.51 -0.38
N LEU A 57 -10.03 2.49 -0.64
CA LEU A 57 -10.53 1.14 -0.63
C LEU A 57 -10.62 0.57 0.78
N GLY A 58 -10.20 1.33 1.77
CA GLY A 58 -10.30 0.89 3.14
C GLY A 58 -9.05 0.27 3.70
N VAL A 59 -7.96 0.34 2.94
CA VAL A 59 -6.72 -0.24 3.41
C VAL A 59 -6.26 0.51 4.64
N GLY A 60 -5.96 -0.20 5.68
CA GLY A 60 -5.50 0.41 6.92
C GLY A 60 -6.58 0.70 7.91
N GLU A 61 -7.81 0.81 7.48
CA GLU A 61 -8.88 1.12 8.38
C GLU A 61 -9.14 0.01 9.35
N ARG A 62 -9.12 -1.20 8.86
CA ARG A 62 -9.37 -2.32 9.69
C ARG A 62 -8.34 -2.44 10.80
N LYS A 63 -7.10 -2.18 10.47
CA LYS A 63 -6.07 -2.24 11.43
C LYS A 63 -6.30 -1.25 12.54
N ARG A 64 -6.74 -0.06 12.20
CA ARG A 64 -6.98 0.95 13.17
C ARG A 64 -8.11 0.56 14.08
N ARG A 65 -9.11 -0.07 13.55
CA ARG A 65 -10.21 -0.50 14.33
C ARG A 65 -9.82 -1.57 15.31
N VAL A 66 -8.98 -2.48 14.88
CA VAL A 66 -8.52 -3.52 15.73
C VAL A 66 -7.78 -2.96 16.91
N GLU A 67 -6.97 -1.98 16.66
CA GLU A 67 -6.26 -1.37 17.73
C GLU A 67 -7.18 -0.76 18.70
N SER A 68 -8.22 -0.17 18.25
CA SER A 68 -9.13 0.44 19.13
C SER A 68 -9.77 -0.57 20.01
N SER A 69 -10.08 -1.70 19.47
CA SER A 69 -10.75 -2.66 20.26
C SER A 69 -9.88 -3.27 21.30
N ASP A 70 -8.62 -3.12 21.17
CA ASP A 70 -7.71 -3.63 22.14
C ASP A 70 -7.83 -2.91 23.41
N GLU A 71 -8.33 -1.76 23.38
CA GLU A 71 -8.42 -1.04 24.56
C GLU A 71 -9.51 -1.42 25.33
#